data_09dd3035cf3b79936a5942d3b5137b6f
#
_entry.id   09dd3035cf3b79936a5942d3b5137b6f
#
_cell.length_a   1.000
_cell.length_b   1.000
_cell.length_c   1.000
_cell.angle_alpha   90.00
_cell.angle_beta   90.00
_cell.angle_gamma   90.00
#
_symmetry.space_group_name_H-M   'P 1'
#
loop_
_entity.id
_entity.type
_entity.pdbx_description
1 polymer ?
#
loop_
_entity_poly.entity_id
_entity_poly.type
_entity_poly.pdbx_seq_one_letter_code
_entity_poly.pdbx_strand_id
1 'polypeptide(L)'
;MLNSLIFFPFFAACIALFLKKDESKIFAILVSFFILVLNLFLLYKYQDGIAYEFGFSFLIMNYHIGVNAIALYLMLLCSLMIFLSFVCLKIQDKSIVVSIFILEFCMMGLFASLDAILFYIFWEFSLIPLIYLIGRYSSNYQAGIKFFIYAFCGSMLMLLAILYIGYLYFQSFGYWSFDLIEWYKSDFFIPEYAQNLIFLGFFIAFAIKSPLFPFHTWAPSVYAKSPTLVSVMLVSFKMAPFGIITFILPLTPDVLNHYHFILVVLCIVGILYAALIAFKTKDLKELIAYSSISHLAVVILGIITVTHNGLNGAIFYMFAHGIVTGGLFLAAYMLYQRYYTYEIDFYKNLAKKSPLYSLFFGILMLSSISLPLSISFVGEFLILQGIAGISLWYALLAGIVIILGAIYMLNIYRNMFFFPQIQEDKVEFKLSKSEIFVLILLSVIIIYFGIAPSFILEQISDNVNVIFETMQMKNNILENQKIIDSVRGL
;
A
#
# COMPACT_ATOMS: atom_id res chain seq x y z
N MET A 1 -4.44 -1.66 24.54
CA MET A 1 -3.15 -1.68 23.82
C MET A 1 -3.34 -1.25 22.38
N LEU A 2 -4.23 -1.87 21.59
CA LEU A 2 -4.51 -1.44 20.20
C LEU A 2 -5.02 0.02 20.16
N ASN A 3 -5.96 0.40 21.02
CA ASN A 3 -6.41 1.79 21.16
C ASN A 3 -5.25 2.77 21.43
N SER A 4 -4.31 2.38 22.28
CA SER A 4 -3.15 3.22 22.58
C SER A 4 -2.29 3.41 21.34
N LEU A 5 -2.09 2.35 20.53
CA LEU A 5 -1.33 2.44 19.29
C LEU A 5 -2.02 3.35 18.26
N ILE A 6 -3.35 3.27 18.14
CA ILE A 6 -4.12 4.13 17.22
C ILE A 6 -4.04 5.60 17.65
N PHE A 7 -4.35 5.91 18.90
CA PHE A 7 -4.48 7.31 19.36
C PHE A 7 -3.14 7.98 19.70
N PHE A 8 -2.07 7.22 19.94
CA PHE A 8 -0.78 7.80 20.30
C PHE A 8 -0.22 8.75 19.21
N PRO A 9 -0.27 8.44 17.92
CA PRO A 9 0.12 9.39 16.88
C PRO A 9 -0.73 10.67 16.89
N PHE A 10 -2.02 10.60 17.17
CA PHE A 10 -2.89 11.76 17.28
C PHE A 10 -2.48 12.70 18.41
N PHE A 11 -2.22 12.15 19.61
CA PHE A 11 -1.71 12.94 20.73
C PHE A 11 -0.33 13.51 20.44
N ALA A 12 0.52 12.76 19.76
CA ALA A 12 1.83 13.24 19.30
C ALA A 12 1.70 14.41 18.32
N ALA A 13 0.72 14.37 17.40
CA ALA A 13 0.43 15.49 16.51
C ALA A 13 0.00 16.74 17.30
N CYS A 14 -0.86 16.59 18.31
CA CYS A 14 -1.27 17.69 19.18
C CYS A 14 -0.08 18.30 19.95
N ILE A 15 0.82 17.48 20.50
CA ILE A 15 2.04 17.96 21.18
C ILE A 15 2.96 18.70 20.18
N ALA A 16 3.16 18.16 18.97
CA ALA A 16 4.02 18.74 17.95
C ALA A 16 3.59 20.15 17.52
N LEU A 17 2.30 20.52 17.67
CA LEU A 17 1.81 21.88 17.41
C LEU A 17 2.48 22.95 18.30
N PHE A 18 2.86 22.57 19.53
CA PHE A 18 3.43 23.49 20.53
C PHE A 18 4.96 23.49 20.52
N LEU A 19 5.61 22.54 19.83
CA LEU A 19 7.08 22.45 19.78
C LEU A 19 7.70 23.46 18.82
N LYS A 20 8.97 23.84 19.06
CA LYS A 20 9.78 24.57 18.10
C LYS A 20 10.24 23.63 16.98
N LYS A 21 10.66 24.19 15.84
CA LYS A 21 11.06 23.43 14.64
C LYS A 21 12.11 22.38 14.92
N ASP A 22 13.19 22.72 15.63
CA ASP A 22 14.30 21.80 15.89
C ASP A 22 13.92 20.71 16.89
N GLU A 23 13.14 21.07 17.90
CA GLU A 23 12.57 20.13 18.88
C GLU A 23 11.60 19.15 18.23
N SER A 24 10.81 19.61 17.25
CA SER A 24 9.79 18.81 16.56
C SER A 24 10.41 17.64 15.79
N LYS A 25 11.61 17.79 15.22
CA LYS A 25 12.31 16.70 14.52
C LYS A 25 12.78 15.61 15.49
N ILE A 26 13.40 15.99 16.60
CA ILE A 26 13.87 15.03 17.61
C ILE A 26 12.66 14.29 18.20
N PHE A 27 11.61 15.03 18.55
CA PHE A 27 10.36 14.48 19.04
C PHE A 27 9.76 13.49 18.03
N ALA A 28 9.70 13.84 16.75
CA ALA A 28 9.17 12.98 15.70
C ALA A 28 9.92 11.65 15.59
N ILE A 29 11.25 11.68 15.66
CA ILE A 29 12.07 10.47 15.62
C ILE A 29 11.82 9.58 16.84
N LEU A 30 11.78 10.15 18.05
CA LEU A 30 11.56 9.39 19.27
C LEU A 30 10.17 8.77 19.33
N VAL A 31 9.15 9.54 18.98
CA VAL A 31 7.76 9.08 18.97
C VAL A 31 7.52 8.02 17.91
N SER A 32 7.96 8.24 16.67
CA SER A 32 7.80 7.24 15.60
C SER A 32 8.57 5.94 15.89
N PHE A 33 9.75 6.03 16.53
CA PHE A 33 10.45 4.85 17.04
C PHE A 33 9.64 4.11 18.11
N PHE A 34 9.03 4.82 19.04
CA PHE A 34 8.19 4.21 20.07
C PHE A 34 6.96 3.52 19.46
N ILE A 35 6.29 4.14 18.47
CA ILE A 35 5.16 3.55 17.76
C ILE A 35 5.61 2.27 17.03
N LEU A 36 6.77 2.29 16.37
CA LEU A 36 7.35 1.13 15.71
C LEU A 36 7.60 -0.02 16.69
N VAL A 37 8.16 0.27 17.87
CA VAL A 37 8.40 -0.73 18.92
C VAL A 37 7.07 -1.30 19.44
N LEU A 38 6.04 -0.48 19.61
CA LEU A 38 4.70 -0.96 19.99
C LEU A 38 4.09 -1.88 18.93
N ASN A 39 4.24 -1.56 17.65
CA ASN A 39 3.79 -2.43 16.56
C ASN A 39 4.53 -3.78 16.57
N LEU A 40 5.86 -3.76 16.72
CA LEU A 40 6.66 -4.98 16.83
C LEU A 40 6.25 -5.82 18.04
N PHE A 41 5.95 -5.19 19.17
CA PHE A 41 5.48 -5.88 20.36
C PHE A 41 4.08 -6.50 20.16
N LEU A 42 3.16 -5.81 19.47
CA LEU A 42 1.85 -6.37 19.13
C LEU A 42 1.98 -7.57 18.20
N LEU A 43 2.84 -7.47 17.17
CA LEU A 43 3.11 -8.55 16.25
C LEU A 43 3.75 -9.77 16.96
N TYR A 44 4.70 -9.54 17.86
CA TYR A 44 5.32 -10.60 18.67
C TYR A 44 4.32 -11.34 19.56
N LYS A 45 3.32 -10.62 20.08
CA LYS A 45 2.24 -11.16 20.95
C LYS A 45 1.04 -11.67 20.15
N TYR A 46 1.05 -11.49 18.83
CA TYR A 46 -0.06 -11.90 17.98
C TYR A 46 -0.24 -13.42 18.03
N GLN A 47 -1.49 -13.83 18.20
CA GLN A 47 -1.99 -15.21 18.03
C GLN A 47 -2.97 -15.20 16.88
N ASP A 48 -3.29 -16.35 16.35
CA ASP A 48 -4.13 -16.51 15.16
C ASP A 48 -5.52 -15.86 15.31
N GLY A 49 -6.12 -15.55 14.16
CA GLY A 49 -7.46 -14.95 14.09
C GLY A 49 -7.49 -13.41 14.23
N ILE A 50 -8.53 -12.89 14.86
CA ILE A 50 -8.66 -11.45 15.18
C ILE A 50 -8.17 -11.24 16.60
N ALA A 51 -7.12 -10.45 16.74
CA ALA A 51 -6.50 -10.14 18.03
C ALA A 51 -6.80 -8.70 18.47
N TYR A 52 -6.69 -8.47 19.81
CA TYR A 52 -6.83 -7.15 20.43
C TYR A 52 -8.18 -6.47 20.19
N GLU A 53 -9.23 -7.27 19.98
CA GLU A 53 -10.59 -6.80 19.72
C GLU A 53 -11.11 -5.91 20.86
N PHE A 54 -11.72 -4.79 20.48
CA PHE A 54 -12.37 -3.86 21.41
C PHE A 54 -13.51 -3.15 20.68
N GLY A 55 -14.68 -3.08 21.31
CA GLY A 55 -15.84 -2.44 20.71
C GLY A 55 -16.74 -1.73 21.72
N PHE A 56 -17.36 -0.64 21.29
CA PHE A 56 -18.52 -0.04 21.93
C PHE A 56 -19.41 0.62 20.87
N SER A 57 -20.72 0.63 21.12
CA SER A 57 -21.70 1.19 20.19
C SER A 57 -21.91 2.67 20.43
N PHE A 58 -21.94 3.46 19.36
CA PHE A 58 -22.28 4.87 19.37
C PHE A 58 -23.25 5.20 18.24
N LEU A 59 -24.51 5.43 18.56
CA LEU A 59 -25.60 5.65 17.57
C LEU A 59 -25.74 4.45 16.62
N ILE A 60 -25.55 4.70 15.32
CA ILE A 60 -25.66 3.69 14.24
C ILE A 60 -24.30 3.05 13.95
N MET A 61 -23.20 3.70 14.39
CA MET A 61 -21.83 3.28 14.17
C MET A 61 -21.30 2.56 15.40
N ASN A 62 -20.57 1.48 15.19
CA ASN A 62 -19.83 0.84 16.24
C ASN A 62 -18.35 1.24 16.15
N TYR A 63 -17.82 1.73 17.28
CA TYR A 63 -16.37 1.78 17.38
C TYR A 63 -15.89 0.36 17.67
N HIS A 64 -15.69 -0.41 16.61
CA HIS A 64 -15.24 -1.79 16.70
C HIS A 64 -13.91 -1.92 15.99
N ILE A 65 -12.89 -2.30 16.72
CA ILE A 65 -11.51 -2.44 16.25
C ILE A 65 -10.95 -3.81 16.63
N GLY A 66 -10.12 -4.34 15.78
CA GLY A 66 -9.35 -5.56 15.96
C GLY A 66 -8.34 -5.70 14.83
N VAL A 67 -7.38 -6.58 14.95
CA VAL A 67 -6.34 -6.76 13.94
C VAL A 67 -6.08 -8.24 13.67
N ASN A 68 -5.84 -8.54 12.42
CA ASN A 68 -5.30 -9.81 11.96
C ASN A 68 -3.83 -9.64 11.52
N ALA A 69 -3.15 -10.70 11.11
CA ALA A 69 -1.75 -10.62 10.68
C ALA A 69 -1.57 -9.63 9.51
N ILE A 70 -2.49 -9.61 8.54
CA ILE A 70 -2.43 -8.71 7.38
C ILE A 70 -2.40 -7.25 7.83
N ALA A 71 -3.33 -6.87 8.71
CA ALA A 71 -3.42 -5.53 9.28
C ALA A 71 -2.15 -5.16 10.06
N LEU A 72 -1.66 -6.06 10.91
CA LEU A 72 -0.44 -5.83 11.72
C LEU A 72 0.80 -5.60 10.86
N TYR A 73 1.02 -6.39 9.79
CA TYR A 73 2.14 -6.16 8.88
C TYR A 73 2.04 -4.85 8.12
N LEU A 74 0.84 -4.40 7.75
CA LEU A 74 0.63 -3.11 7.11
C LEU A 74 0.81 -1.94 8.08
N MET A 75 0.35 -2.08 9.33
CA MET A 75 0.62 -1.11 10.39
C MET A 75 2.13 -1.01 10.69
N LEU A 76 2.82 -2.15 10.73
CA LEU A 76 4.28 -2.22 10.89
C LEU A 76 5.00 -1.53 9.72
N LEU A 77 4.58 -1.76 8.48
CA LEU A 77 5.12 -1.09 7.30
C LEU A 77 4.97 0.43 7.42
N CYS A 78 3.79 0.92 7.80
CA CYS A 78 3.53 2.35 7.95
C CYS A 78 4.46 2.98 9.01
N SER A 79 4.51 2.41 10.23
CA SER A 79 5.34 2.94 11.30
C SER A 79 6.83 2.87 11.00
N LEU A 80 7.30 1.79 10.33
CA LEU A 80 8.69 1.65 9.89
C LEU A 80 9.06 2.75 8.89
N MET A 81 8.25 2.96 7.86
CA MET A 81 8.56 3.93 6.81
C MET A 81 8.43 5.38 7.30
N ILE A 82 7.54 5.66 8.25
CA ILE A 82 7.45 6.97 8.92
C ILE A 82 8.70 7.22 9.76
N PHE A 83 9.11 6.26 10.58
CA PHE A 83 10.34 6.37 11.38
C PHE A 83 11.57 6.62 10.49
N LEU A 84 11.79 5.80 9.46
CA LEU A 84 12.94 5.96 8.55
C LEU A 84 12.91 7.30 7.81
N SER A 85 11.72 7.78 7.46
CA SER A 85 11.54 9.09 6.83
C SER A 85 11.95 10.23 7.77
N PHE A 86 11.55 10.20 9.03
CA PHE A 86 11.95 11.23 10.01
C PHE A 86 13.46 11.20 10.30
N VAL A 87 14.07 10.03 10.30
CA VAL A 87 15.52 9.89 10.46
C VAL A 87 16.29 10.45 9.27
N CYS A 88 15.83 10.20 8.04
CA CYS A 88 16.53 10.52 6.79
C CYS A 88 16.25 11.95 6.31
N LEU A 89 14.98 12.39 6.35
CA LEU A 89 14.54 13.61 5.68
C LEU A 89 14.81 14.87 6.51
N LYS A 90 15.10 15.98 5.83
CA LYS A 90 15.13 17.30 6.46
C LYS A 90 13.70 17.83 6.62
N ILE A 91 13.31 18.09 7.84
CA ILE A 91 12.00 18.67 8.16
C ILE A 91 12.10 20.18 8.04
N GLN A 92 11.32 20.75 7.12
CA GLN A 92 11.33 22.19 6.85
C GLN A 92 10.45 22.95 7.85
N ASP A 93 9.36 22.35 8.28
CA ASP A 93 8.35 22.96 9.15
C ASP A 93 7.71 21.90 10.07
N LYS A 94 7.32 22.31 11.28
CA LYS A 94 6.61 21.43 12.24
C LYS A 94 5.26 20.95 11.72
N SER A 95 4.61 21.68 10.82
CA SER A 95 3.35 21.24 10.21
C SER A 95 3.48 19.94 9.40
N ILE A 96 4.68 19.63 8.90
CA ILE A 96 4.96 18.34 8.27
C ILE A 96 4.88 17.23 9.30
N VAL A 97 5.46 17.41 10.49
CA VAL A 97 5.42 16.43 11.58
C VAL A 97 3.99 16.18 12.03
N VAL A 98 3.23 17.25 12.24
CA VAL A 98 1.81 17.18 12.63
C VAL A 98 1.01 16.40 11.58
N SER A 99 1.16 16.76 10.30
CA SER A 99 0.42 16.09 9.21
C SER A 99 0.76 14.62 9.10
N ILE A 100 2.02 14.23 9.29
CA ILE A 100 2.44 12.82 9.21
C ILE A 100 1.89 12.02 10.39
N PHE A 101 1.89 12.55 11.61
CA PHE A 101 1.30 11.87 12.74
C PHE A 101 -0.23 11.75 12.63
N ILE A 102 -0.92 12.74 12.04
CA ILE A 102 -2.35 12.61 11.72
C ILE A 102 -2.56 11.51 10.67
N LEU A 103 -1.69 11.42 9.65
CA LEU A 103 -1.74 10.32 8.67
C LEU A 103 -1.49 8.97 9.33
N GLU A 104 -0.52 8.86 10.23
CA GLU A 104 -0.23 7.64 10.96
C GLU A 104 -1.44 7.19 11.80
N PHE A 105 -2.07 8.13 12.51
CA PHE A 105 -3.33 7.89 13.23
C PHE A 105 -4.40 7.32 12.30
N CYS A 106 -4.61 7.95 11.14
CA CYS A 106 -5.60 7.48 10.17
C CYS A 106 -5.27 6.06 9.65
N MET A 107 -4.00 5.77 9.38
CA MET A 107 -3.60 4.44 8.90
C MET A 107 -3.76 3.37 9.96
N MET A 108 -3.33 3.64 11.21
CA MET A 108 -3.50 2.69 12.31
C MET A 108 -4.99 2.41 12.57
N GLY A 109 -5.82 3.44 12.55
CA GLY A 109 -7.27 3.28 12.70
C GLY A 109 -7.91 2.54 11.54
N LEU A 110 -7.51 2.83 10.30
CA LEU A 110 -8.05 2.18 9.11
C LEU A 110 -7.78 0.67 9.11
N PHE A 111 -6.54 0.26 9.35
CA PHE A 111 -6.18 -1.17 9.36
C PHE A 111 -6.76 -1.93 10.55
N ALA A 112 -7.07 -1.24 11.62
CA ALA A 112 -7.69 -1.82 12.80
C ALA A 112 -9.23 -1.83 12.77
N SER A 113 -9.87 -1.16 11.81
CA SER A 113 -11.34 -1.02 11.77
C SER A 113 -12.01 -2.33 11.42
N LEU A 114 -12.92 -2.79 12.28
CA LEU A 114 -13.86 -3.90 12.06
C LEU A 114 -15.28 -3.39 11.74
N ASP A 115 -15.50 -2.09 11.69
CA ASP A 115 -16.73 -1.43 11.26
C ASP A 115 -16.47 -0.67 9.95
N ALA A 116 -17.35 -0.85 8.95
CA ALA A 116 -17.18 -0.29 7.61
C ALA A 116 -17.29 1.25 7.57
N ILE A 117 -18.13 1.86 8.44
CA ILE A 117 -18.19 3.32 8.56
C ILE A 117 -16.93 3.85 9.23
N LEU A 118 -16.43 3.16 10.25
CA LEU A 118 -15.17 3.53 10.91
C LEU A 118 -14.00 3.47 9.91
N PHE A 119 -13.92 2.42 9.09
CA PHE A 119 -12.96 2.30 7.99
C PHE A 119 -13.07 3.49 7.04
N TYR A 120 -14.29 3.85 6.61
CA TYR A 120 -14.55 4.97 5.72
C TYR A 120 -14.11 6.31 6.34
N ILE A 121 -14.39 6.53 7.61
CA ILE A 121 -13.98 7.75 8.31
C ILE A 121 -12.45 7.89 8.29
N PHE A 122 -11.69 6.87 8.67
CA PHE A 122 -10.23 6.93 8.62
C PHE A 122 -9.69 7.10 7.21
N TRP A 123 -10.34 6.48 6.22
CA TRP A 123 -10.01 6.66 4.81
C TRP A 123 -10.12 8.12 4.37
N GLU A 124 -11.24 8.77 4.63
CA GLU A 124 -11.48 10.17 4.27
C GLU A 124 -10.57 11.13 5.05
N PHE A 125 -10.45 10.94 6.36
CA PHE A 125 -9.58 11.77 7.19
C PHE A 125 -8.13 11.74 6.72
N SER A 126 -7.66 10.64 6.13
CA SER A 126 -6.31 10.55 5.57
C SER A 126 -6.06 11.51 4.40
N LEU A 127 -7.11 11.93 3.69
CA LEU A 127 -6.98 12.86 2.56
C LEU A 127 -6.60 14.27 3.02
N ILE A 128 -7.08 14.70 4.18
CA ILE A 128 -6.87 16.08 4.68
C ILE A 128 -5.38 16.43 4.82
N PRO A 129 -4.58 15.66 5.60
CA PRO A 129 -3.15 15.96 5.72
C PRO A 129 -2.38 15.74 4.42
N LEU A 130 -2.79 14.79 3.55
CA LEU A 130 -2.16 14.59 2.25
C LEU A 130 -2.36 15.79 1.34
N ILE A 131 -3.59 16.30 1.23
CA ILE A 131 -3.90 17.49 0.41
C ILE A 131 -3.16 18.70 0.93
N TYR A 132 -3.12 18.88 2.25
CA TYR A 132 -2.36 19.97 2.87
C TYR A 132 -0.87 19.90 2.51
N LEU A 133 -0.24 18.73 2.66
CA LEU A 133 1.17 18.53 2.34
C LEU A 133 1.47 18.74 0.84
N ILE A 134 0.62 18.20 -0.03
CA ILE A 134 0.76 18.38 -1.48
C ILE A 134 0.53 19.84 -1.86
N GLY A 135 -0.54 20.46 -1.37
CA GLY A 135 -0.89 21.84 -1.71
C GLY A 135 0.16 22.87 -1.27
N ARG A 136 0.75 22.66 -0.07
CA ARG A 136 1.71 23.63 0.51
C ARG A 136 3.15 23.42 0.05
N TYR A 137 3.57 22.16 -0.16
CA TYR A 137 4.99 21.83 -0.36
C TYR A 137 5.31 21.20 -1.71
N SER A 138 4.32 20.96 -2.58
CA SER A 138 4.54 20.48 -3.95
C SER A 138 4.94 21.61 -4.87
N SER A 139 5.75 21.30 -5.88
CA SER A 139 6.03 22.25 -6.97
C SER A 139 4.83 22.44 -7.93
N ASN A 140 3.79 21.61 -7.81
CA ASN A 140 2.59 21.68 -8.64
C ASN A 140 1.33 21.42 -7.79
N TYR A 141 0.64 22.49 -7.36
CA TYR A 141 -0.59 22.39 -6.57
C TYR A 141 -1.77 21.75 -7.33
N GLN A 142 -1.78 21.84 -8.68
CA GLN A 142 -2.81 21.23 -9.50
C GLN A 142 -2.81 19.69 -9.39
N ALA A 143 -1.63 19.10 -9.13
CA ALA A 143 -1.53 17.68 -8.85
C ALA A 143 -2.31 17.29 -7.58
N GLY A 144 -2.28 18.14 -6.55
CA GLY A 144 -3.07 17.96 -5.32
C GLY A 144 -4.57 18.04 -5.56
N ILE A 145 -5.02 19.02 -6.35
CA ILE A 145 -6.44 19.17 -6.72
C ILE A 145 -6.90 17.93 -7.51
N LYS A 146 -6.12 17.50 -8.50
CA LYS A 146 -6.43 16.30 -9.28
C LYS A 146 -6.54 15.06 -8.39
N PHE A 147 -5.59 14.87 -7.48
CA PHE A 147 -5.62 13.77 -6.51
C PHE A 147 -6.89 13.82 -5.65
N PHE A 148 -7.22 15.00 -5.12
CA PHE A 148 -8.43 15.18 -4.29
C PHE A 148 -9.70 14.79 -5.03
N ILE A 149 -9.91 15.32 -6.24
CA ILE A 149 -11.12 15.05 -7.02
C ILE A 149 -11.24 13.54 -7.28
N TYR A 150 -10.16 12.88 -7.72
CA TYR A 150 -10.18 11.43 -7.95
C TYR A 150 -10.50 10.65 -6.67
N ALA A 151 -9.78 10.94 -5.58
CA ALA A 151 -9.94 10.22 -4.32
C ALA A 151 -11.33 10.42 -3.71
N PHE A 152 -11.83 11.66 -3.70
CA PHE A 152 -13.14 12.01 -3.15
C PHE A 152 -14.29 11.41 -3.95
N CYS A 153 -14.25 11.51 -5.29
CA CYS A 153 -15.28 10.90 -6.12
C CYS A 153 -15.35 9.37 -5.94
N GLY A 154 -14.18 8.72 -5.85
CA GLY A 154 -14.12 7.28 -5.60
C GLY A 154 -14.67 6.89 -4.24
N SER A 155 -14.29 7.60 -3.19
CA SER A 155 -14.73 7.30 -1.83
C SER A 155 -16.22 7.54 -1.61
N MET A 156 -16.84 8.50 -2.31
CA MET A 156 -18.30 8.67 -2.29
C MET A 156 -19.02 7.42 -2.82
N LEU A 157 -18.50 6.78 -3.86
CA LEU A 157 -19.06 5.52 -4.37
C LEU A 157 -18.91 4.38 -3.35
N MET A 158 -17.78 4.33 -2.65
CA MET A 158 -17.55 3.38 -1.55
C MET A 158 -18.54 3.61 -0.40
N LEU A 159 -18.78 4.86 -0.01
CA LEU A 159 -19.79 5.19 1.02
C LEU A 159 -21.18 4.70 0.63
N LEU A 160 -21.59 4.93 -0.62
CA LEU A 160 -22.88 4.45 -1.11
C LEU A 160 -22.98 2.93 -1.04
N ALA A 161 -21.90 2.20 -1.39
CA ALA A 161 -21.85 0.75 -1.26
C ALA A 161 -21.98 0.31 0.21
N ILE A 162 -21.26 0.94 1.15
CA ILE A 162 -21.35 0.67 2.59
C ILE A 162 -22.77 0.89 3.11
N LEU A 163 -23.39 2.02 2.78
CA LEU A 163 -24.76 2.33 3.21
C LEU A 163 -25.77 1.35 2.61
N TYR A 164 -25.56 0.92 1.37
CA TYR A 164 -26.42 -0.04 0.72
C TYR A 164 -26.35 -1.43 1.36
N ILE A 165 -25.15 -1.90 1.73
CA ILE A 165 -25.01 -3.15 2.49
C ILE A 165 -25.71 -3.03 3.86
N GLY A 166 -25.51 -1.92 4.57
CA GLY A 166 -26.19 -1.66 5.85
C GLY A 166 -27.73 -1.67 5.71
N TYR A 167 -28.25 -1.14 4.63
CA TYR A 167 -29.70 -1.19 4.30
C TYR A 167 -30.17 -2.62 4.05
N LEU A 168 -29.44 -3.42 3.29
CA LEU A 168 -29.76 -4.83 3.06
C LEU A 168 -29.71 -5.63 4.37
N TYR A 169 -28.75 -5.33 5.21
CA TYR A 169 -28.65 -5.92 6.55
C TYR A 169 -29.87 -5.58 7.42
N PHE A 170 -30.29 -4.29 7.41
CA PHE A 170 -31.51 -3.86 8.08
C PHE A 170 -32.78 -4.57 7.57
N GLN A 171 -32.88 -4.77 6.26
CA GLN A 171 -34.01 -5.52 5.68
C GLN A 171 -34.03 -6.98 6.15
N SER A 172 -32.88 -7.59 6.36
CA SER A 172 -32.77 -9.00 6.76
C SER A 172 -33.01 -9.22 8.25
N PHE A 173 -32.52 -8.31 9.11
CA PHE A 173 -32.49 -8.50 10.55
C PHE A 173 -33.30 -7.48 11.38
N GLY A 174 -33.79 -6.41 10.75
CA GLY A 174 -34.58 -5.36 11.42
C GLY A 174 -33.79 -4.31 12.19
N TYR A 175 -32.45 -4.36 12.18
CA TYR A 175 -31.56 -3.35 12.76
C TYR A 175 -30.37 -3.06 11.85
N TRP A 176 -29.82 -1.85 11.98
CA TRP A 176 -28.66 -1.42 11.20
C TRP A 176 -27.38 -1.99 11.81
N SER A 177 -26.54 -2.57 10.98
CA SER A 177 -25.18 -2.94 11.34
C SER A 177 -24.21 -2.65 10.19
N PHE A 178 -23.04 -2.12 10.54
CA PHE A 178 -21.92 -1.88 9.64
C PHE A 178 -20.70 -2.69 10.07
N ASP A 179 -20.90 -3.62 10.99
CA ASP A 179 -19.86 -4.50 11.51
C ASP A 179 -19.47 -5.57 10.49
N LEU A 180 -18.19 -5.64 10.17
CA LEU A 180 -17.65 -6.58 9.19
C LEU A 180 -17.79 -8.04 9.64
N ILE A 181 -17.67 -8.30 10.95
CA ILE A 181 -17.80 -9.66 11.47
C ILE A 181 -19.24 -10.14 11.27
N GLU A 182 -20.22 -9.26 11.46
CA GLU A 182 -21.62 -9.58 11.17
C GLU A 182 -21.89 -9.77 9.68
N TRP A 183 -21.30 -8.94 8.82
CA TRP A 183 -21.44 -9.08 7.38
C TRP A 183 -20.81 -10.37 6.83
N TYR A 184 -19.80 -10.93 7.52
CA TYR A 184 -19.16 -12.18 7.11
C TYR A 184 -19.94 -13.44 7.56
N LYS A 185 -20.88 -13.34 8.53
CA LYS A 185 -21.65 -14.49 9.00
C LYS A 185 -22.49 -15.13 7.89
N SER A 186 -22.76 -16.43 8.06
CA SER A 186 -23.52 -17.24 7.10
C SER A 186 -25.00 -16.86 6.95
N ASP A 187 -25.57 -16.19 7.94
CA ASP A 187 -26.97 -15.80 7.96
C ASP A 187 -27.23 -14.49 7.20
N PHE A 188 -26.19 -13.71 6.88
CA PHE A 188 -26.30 -12.52 6.05
C PHE A 188 -25.86 -12.79 4.60
N PHE A 189 -26.72 -12.41 3.66
CA PHE A 189 -26.55 -12.64 2.25
C PHE A 189 -26.82 -11.36 1.45
N ILE A 190 -25.97 -11.06 0.46
CA ILE A 190 -26.15 -9.95 -0.48
C ILE A 190 -26.75 -10.50 -1.78
N PRO A 191 -27.98 -10.12 -2.16
CA PRO A 191 -28.62 -10.59 -3.39
C PRO A 191 -27.77 -10.27 -4.63
N GLU A 192 -27.83 -11.16 -5.64
CA GLU A 192 -27.01 -11.05 -6.86
C GLU A 192 -27.17 -9.69 -7.57
N TYR A 193 -28.39 -9.17 -7.64
CA TYR A 193 -28.65 -7.85 -8.25
C TYR A 193 -27.96 -6.70 -7.53
N ALA A 194 -27.75 -6.82 -6.21
CA ALA A 194 -27.10 -5.80 -5.39
C ALA A 194 -25.55 -5.91 -5.44
N GLN A 195 -25.02 -7.13 -5.59
CA GLN A 195 -23.60 -7.38 -5.58
C GLN A 195 -22.84 -6.59 -6.66
N ASN A 196 -23.43 -6.44 -7.87
CA ASN A 196 -22.81 -5.66 -8.95
C ASN A 196 -22.58 -4.18 -8.58
N LEU A 197 -23.60 -3.54 -7.98
CA LEU A 197 -23.51 -2.14 -7.56
C LEU A 197 -22.49 -1.97 -6.40
N ILE A 198 -22.55 -2.86 -5.45
CA ILE A 198 -21.62 -2.88 -4.29
C ILE A 198 -20.19 -3.08 -4.77
N PHE A 199 -19.97 -4.08 -5.63
CA PHE A 199 -18.65 -4.35 -6.23
C PHE A 199 -18.12 -3.11 -6.95
N LEU A 200 -18.89 -2.48 -7.83
CA LEU A 200 -18.47 -1.30 -8.58
C LEU A 200 -18.14 -0.13 -7.65
N GLY A 201 -18.94 0.10 -6.59
CA GLY A 201 -18.70 1.15 -5.62
C GLY A 201 -17.36 0.98 -4.89
N PHE A 202 -17.06 -0.21 -4.41
CA PHE A 202 -15.77 -0.50 -3.79
C PHE A 202 -14.62 -0.54 -4.79
N PHE A 203 -14.81 -1.24 -5.91
CA PHE A 203 -13.73 -1.44 -6.90
C PHE A 203 -13.23 -0.12 -7.47
N ILE A 204 -14.11 0.81 -7.83
CA ILE A 204 -13.71 2.13 -8.38
C ILE A 204 -12.91 2.91 -7.33
N ALA A 205 -13.36 2.94 -6.07
CA ALA A 205 -12.62 3.60 -4.99
C ALA A 205 -11.22 3.02 -4.80
N PHE A 206 -11.12 1.70 -4.76
CA PHE A 206 -9.85 1.01 -4.57
C PHE A 206 -8.95 1.08 -5.82
N ALA A 207 -9.52 1.01 -7.03
CA ALA A 207 -8.78 1.18 -8.29
C ALA A 207 -8.19 2.59 -8.44
N ILE A 208 -8.92 3.63 -8.00
CA ILE A 208 -8.39 5.00 -7.94
C ILE A 208 -7.23 5.08 -6.96
N LYS A 209 -7.39 4.58 -5.75
CA LYS A 209 -6.36 4.71 -4.70
C LYS A 209 -5.14 3.83 -4.92
N SER A 210 -5.30 2.67 -5.62
CA SER A 210 -4.20 1.77 -6.04
C SER A 210 -3.58 2.15 -7.38
N PRO A 211 -3.70 3.34 -7.87
CA PRO A 211 -3.61 3.86 -9.23
C PRO A 211 -3.65 2.79 -10.34
N LEU A 212 -4.72 2.00 -10.38
CA LEU A 212 -4.94 1.00 -11.43
C LEU A 212 -5.34 1.68 -12.75
N PHE A 213 -4.88 1.13 -13.89
CA PHE A 213 -5.36 1.60 -15.19
C PHE A 213 -6.89 1.41 -15.32
N PRO A 214 -7.66 2.41 -15.83
CA PRO A 214 -7.25 3.74 -16.32
C PRO A 214 -7.21 4.85 -15.25
N PHE A 215 -7.45 4.57 -13.97
CA PHE A 215 -7.61 5.54 -12.88
C PHE A 215 -6.28 6.07 -12.31
N HIS A 216 -5.15 5.74 -12.89
CA HIS A 216 -3.79 6.02 -12.39
C HIS A 216 -3.28 7.45 -12.65
N THR A 217 -3.94 8.24 -13.49
CA THR A 217 -3.37 9.47 -14.07
C THR A 217 -3.07 10.60 -13.07
N TRP A 218 -3.54 10.51 -11.85
CA TRP A 218 -3.19 11.42 -10.75
C TRP A 218 -1.83 11.08 -10.11
N ALA A 219 -1.51 9.80 -10.04
CA ALA A 219 -0.41 9.29 -9.21
C ALA A 219 0.99 9.72 -9.68
N PRO A 220 1.40 9.62 -10.95
CA PRO A 220 2.74 10.02 -11.36
C PRO A 220 3.06 11.47 -11.03
N SER A 221 2.10 12.38 -11.26
CA SER A 221 2.29 13.80 -10.97
C SER A 221 2.39 14.08 -9.47
N VAL A 222 1.61 13.39 -8.64
CA VAL A 222 1.67 13.53 -7.19
C VAL A 222 2.99 12.96 -6.66
N TYR A 223 3.36 11.75 -7.05
CA TYR A 223 4.62 11.14 -6.59
C TYR A 223 5.85 11.96 -6.99
N ALA A 224 5.91 12.43 -8.25
CA ALA A 224 7.08 13.15 -8.74
C ALA A 224 7.19 14.58 -8.20
N LYS A 225 6.07 15.31 -8.06
CA LYS A 225 6.07 16.74 -7.74
C LYS A 225 5.89 17.07 -6.25
N SER A 226 5.40 16.11 -5.44
CA SER A 226 5.24 16.30 -4.00
C SER A 226 6.57 16.13 -3.24
N PRO A 227 6.66 16.59 -1.97
CA PRO A 227 7.79 16.26 -1.11
C PRO A 227 8.02 14.75 -1.07
N THR A 228 9.28 14.33 -0.97
CA THR A 228 9.62 12.89 -0.95
C THR A 228 8.92 12.14 0.17
N LEU A 229 8.72 12.78 1.32
CA LEU A 229 7.97 12.23 2.44
C LEU A 229 6.57 11.77 2.02
N VAL A 230 5.85 12.59 1.25
CA VAL A 230 4.51 12.24 0.73
C VAL A 230 4.60 11.05 -0.22
N SER A 231 5.62 11.01 -1.09
CA SER A 231 5.83 9.89 -2.01
C SER A 231 6.07 8.58 -1.25
N VAL A 232 6.90 8.61 -0.21
CA VAL A 232 7.16 7.44 0.67
C VAL A 232 5.87 7.00 1.37
N MET A 233 5.09 7.93 1.93
CA MET A 233 3.83 7.59 2.60
C MET A 233 2.83 6.94 1.63
N LEU A 234 2.63 7.54 0.45
CA LEU A 234 1.67 7.03 -0.52
C LEU A 234 2.00 5.61 -1.01
N VAL A 235 3.29 5.27 -1.20
CA VAL A 235 3.66 3.91 -1.61
C VAL A 235 3.63 2.90 -0.46
N SER A 236 3.76 3.37 0.79
CA SER A 236 3.73 2.51 1.98
C SER A 236 2.30 2.23 2.46
N PHE A 237 1.35 3.14 2.21
CA PHE A 237 -0.04 2.98 2.60
C PHE A 237 -0.79 2.07 1.62
N LYS A 238 -0.95 0.80 1.97
CA LYS A 238 -1.59 -0.23 1.14
C LYS A 238 -3.10 -0.33 1.40
N MET A 239 -3.76 0.82 1.65
CA MET A 239 -5.18 0.88 2.02
C MET A 239 -6.10 0.20 1.00
N ALA A 240 -5.87 0.42 -0.29
CA ALA A 240 -6.78 -0.07 -1.32
C ALA A 240 -6.64 -1.57 -1.59
N PRO A 241 -5.45 -2.17 -1.75
CA PRO A 241 -5.33 -3.62 -1.77
C PRO A 241 -5.88 -4.29 -0.50
N PHE A 242 -5.67 -3.69 0.69
CA PHE A 242 -6.28 -4.15 1.93
C PHE A 242 -7.81 -4.08 1.86
N GLY A 243 -8.38 -2.99 1.33
CA GLY A 243 -9.82 -2.85 1.14
C GLY A 243 -10.40 -3.89 0.17
N ILE A 244 -9.69 -4.26 -0.92
CA ILE A 244 -10.12 -5.33 -1.83
C ILE A 244 -10.22 -6.65 -1.06
N ILE A 245 -9.21 -6.97 -0.24
CA ILE A 245 -9.16 -8.19 0.57
C ILE A 245 -10.30 -8.21 1.60
N THR A 246 -10.57 -7.06 2.24
CA THR A 246 -11.55 -6.97 3.33
C THR A 246 -12.99 -6.87 2.83
N PHE A 247 -13.26 -6.15 1.75
CA PHE A 247 -14.64 -5.89 1.30
C PHE A 247 -15.03 -6.68 0.07
N ILE A 248 -14.19 -6.70 -0.98
CA ILE A 248 -14.59 -7.28 -2.26
C ILE A 248 -14.57 -8.80 -2.20
N LEU A 249 -13.48 -9.40 -1.74
CA LEU A 249 -13.33 -10.85 -1.73
C LEU A 249 -14.45 -11.55 -0.93
N PRO A 250 -14.73 -11.18 0.33
CA PRO A 250 -15.71 -11.90 1.13
C PRO A 250 -17.16 -11.53 0.83
N LEU A 251 -17.44 -10.30 0.33
CA LEU A 251 -18.82 -9.82 0.18
C LEU A 251 -19.38 -9.97 -1.23
N THR A 252 -18.55 -10.00 -2.27
CA THR A 252 -18.98 -10.06 -3.67
C THR A 252 -18.19 -11.10 -4.49
N PRO A 253 -18.07 -12.36 -4.02
CA PRO A 253 -17.24 -13.36 -4.69
C PRO A 253 -17.76 -13.76 -6.08
N ASP A 254 -19.08 -13.81 -6.31
CA ASP A 254 -19.69 -14.15 -7.59
C ASP A 254 -19.39 -13.12 -8.67
N VAL A 255 -19.50 -11.84 -8.31
CA VAL A 255 -19.25 -10.71 -9.23
C VAL A 255 -17.79 -10.67 -9.61
N LEU A 256 -16.89 -10.97 -8.68
CA LEU A 256 -15.46 -11.07 -8.94
C LEU A 256 -15.19 -12.16 -10.00
N ASN A 257 -15.82 -13.33 -9.89
CA ASN A 257 -15.71 -14.39 -10.87
C ASN A 257 -16.29 -13.99 -12.24
N HIS A 258 -17.43 -13.30 -12.25
CA HIS A 258 -18.07 -12.82 -13.48
C HIS A 258 -17.20 -11.82 -14.25
N TYR A 259 -16.60 -10.85 -13.56
CA TYR A 259 -15.76 -9.82 -14.18
C TYR A 259 -14.26 -10.19 -14.21
N HIS A 260 -13.88 -11.40 -13.80
CA HIS A 260 -12.49 -11.83 -13.69
C HIS A 260 -11.65 -11.50 -14.93
N PHE A 261 -12.15 -11.83 -16.13
CA PHE A 261 -11.43 -11.56 -17.39
C PHE A 261 -11.13 -10.06 -17.59
N ILE A 262 -12.14 -9.20 -17.38
CA ILE A 262 -11.99 -7.75 -17.54
C ILE A 262 -10.98 -7.21 -16.52
N LEU A 263 -11.05 -7.66 -15.28
CA LEU A 263 -10.15 -7.23 -14.21
C LEU A 263 -8.70 -7.65 -14.50
N VAL A 264 -8.49 -8.88 -14.96
CA VAL A 264 -7.16 -9.37 -15.35
C VAL A 264 -6.61 -8.53 -16.51
N VAL A 265 -7.41 -8.24 -17.53
CA VAL A 265 -6.99 -7.38 -18.65
C VAL A 265 -6.62 -5.98 -18.18
N LEU A 266 -7.40 -5.37 -17.31
CA LEU A 266 -7.09 -4.04 -16.75
C LEU A 266 -5.76 -4.05 -15.97
N CYS A 267 -5.51 -5.09 -15.17
CA CYS A 267 -4.23 -5.24 -14.47
C CYS A 267 -3.07 -5.42 -15.44
N ILE A 268 -3.17 -6.33 -16.41
CA ILE A 268 -2.10 -6.59 -17.39
C ILE A 268 -1.80 -5.33 -18.22
N VAL A 269 -2.83 -4.62 -18.69
CA VAL A 269 -2.63 -3.34 -19.39
C VAL A 269 -1.95 -2.32 -18.49
N GLY A 270 -2.36 -2.22 -17.22
CA GLY A 270 -1.73 -1.33 -16.24
C GLY A 270 -0.26 -1.67 -16.00
N ILE A 271 0.07 -2.96 -15.86
CA ILE A 271 1.43 -3.47 -15.71
C ILE A 271 2.32 -3.03 -16.87
N LEU A 272 1.92 -3.38 -18.11
CA LEU A 272 2.71 -3.12 -19.30
C LEU A 272 2.81 -1.63 -19.63
N TYR A 273 1.69 -0.91 -19.54
CA TYR A 273 1.62 0.53 -19.81
C TYR A 273 2.55 1.32 -18.89
N ALA A 274 2.47 1.09 -17.57
CA ALA A 274 3.28 1.81 -16.60
C ALA A 274 4.77 1.46 -16.74
N ALA A 275 5.13 0.19 -16.97
CA ALA A 275 6.51 -0.23 -17.20
C ALA A 275 7.12 0.40 -18.46
N LEU A 276 6.36 0.51 -19.56
CA LEU A 276 6.80 1.14 -20.80
C LEU A 276 7.03 2.65 -20.66
N ILE A 277 6.21 3.34 -19.82
CA ILE A 277 6.44 4.75 -19.52
C ILE A 277 7.68 4.91 -18.64
N ALA A 278 7.83 4.08 -17.60
CA ALA A 278 9.02 4.09 -16.76
C ALA A 278 10.32 4.00 -17.58
N PHE A 279 10.33 3.17 -18.62
CA PHE A 279 11.49 3.04 -19.53
C PHE A 279 11.86 4.35 -20.24
N LYS A 280 10.90 5.23 -20.55
CA LYS A 280 11.13 6.49 -21.26
C LYS A 280 11.38 7.70 -20.36
N THR A 281 11.16 7.55 -19.06
CA THR A 281 11.22 8.65 -18.11
C THR A 281 12.66 9.03 -17.81
N LYS A 282 12.94 10.34 -17.77
CA LYS A 282 14.26 10.93 -17.48
C LYS A 282 14.40 11.43 -16.03
N ASP A 283 13.32 11.53 -15.30
CA ASP A 283 13.29 11.92 -13.89
C ASP A 283 13.24 10.67 -13.02
N LEU A 284 14.21 10.54 -12.10
CA LEU A 284 14.35 9.36 -11.23
C LEU A 284 13.11 9.14 -10.36
N LYS A 285 12.54 10.22 -9.83
CA LYS A 285 11.38 10.13 -8.94
C LYS A 285 10.11 9.73 -9.71
N GLU A 286 9.94 10.25 -10.91
CA GLU A 286 8.85 9.88 -11.81
C GLU A 286 8.98 8.43 -12.28
N LEU A 287 10.19 7.97 -12.56
CA LEU A 287 10.47 6.59 -12.91
C LEU A 287 10.07 5.63 -11.78
N ILE A 288 10.49 5.91 -10.54
CA ILE A 288 10.11 5.11 -9.36
C ILE A 288 8.57 5.09 -9.22
N ALA A 289 7.90 6.21 -9.52
CA ALA A 289 6.44 6.31 -9.47
C ALA A 289 5.77 5.36 -10.48
N TYR A 290 6.18 5.39 -11.76
CA TYR A 290 5.61 4.49 -12.77
C TYR A 290 5.95 3.02 -12.53
N SER A 291 7.18 2.72 -12.08
CA SER A 291 7.55 1.39 -11.61
C SER A 291 6.61 0.91 -10.50
N SER A 292 6.34 1.77 -9.51
CA SER A 292 5.41 1.46 -8.42
C SER A 292 3.98 1.17 -8.90
N ILE A 293 3.46 1.94 -9.87
CA ILE A 293 2.13 1.71 -10.46
C ILE A 293 2.07 0.34 -11.12
N SER A 294 3.11 -0.04 -11.87
CA SER A 294 3.20 -1.35 -12.51
C SER A 294 3.17 -2.49 -11.47
N HIS A 295 3.97 -2.41 -10.43
CA HIS A 295 4.03 -3.44 -9.38
C HIS A 295 2.75 -3.49 -8.51
N LEU A 296 2.08 -2.36 -8.29
CA LEU A 296 0.78 -2.37 -7.61
C LEU A 296 -0.31 -3.06 -8.44
N ALA A 297 -0.26 -2.94 -9.76
CA ALA A 297 -1.16 -3.70 -10.63
C ALA A 297 -0.88 -5.22 -10.56
N VAL A 298 0.39 -5.66 -10.36
CA VAL A 298 0.74 -7.06 -10.08
C VAL A 298 0.13 -7.52 -8.74
N VAL A 299 0.20 -6.69 -7.68
CA VAL A 299 -0.45 -6.99 -6.39
C VAL A 299 -1.94 -7.22 -6.57
N ILE A 300 -2.65 -6.30 -7.26
CA ILE A 300 -4.09 -6.43 -7.48
C ILE A 300 -4.39 -7.67 -8.31
N LEU A 301 -3.61 -7.96 -9.34
CA LEU A 301 -3.76 -9.17 -10.14
C LEU A 301 -3.63 -10.43 -9.27
N GLY A 302 -2.66 -10.48 -8.35
CA GLY A 302 -2.52 -11.57 -7.38
C GLY A 302 -3.74 -11.74 -6.47
N ILE A 303 -4.38 -10.65 -6.04
CA ILE A 303 -5.58 -10.69 -5.20
C ILE A 303 -6.79 -11.21 -6.00
N ILE A 304 -7.04 -10.66 -7.20
CA ILE A 304 -8.25 -10.98 -7.98
C ILE A 304 -8.21 -12.38 -8.61
N THR A 305 -7.04 -13.02 -8.70
CA THR A 305 -6.93 -14.39 -9.17
C THR A 305 -7.45 -15.42 -8.17
N VAL A 306 -7.70 -15.02 -6.93
CA VAL A 306 -8.32 -15.84 -5.90
C VAL A 306 -7.68 -17.24 -5.80
N THR A 307 -6.36 -17.27 -5.72
CA THR A 307 -5.59 -18.50 -5.46
C THR A 307 -4.79 -18.34 -4.16
N HIS A 308 -4.57 -19.41 -3.40
CA HIS A 308 -3.80 -19.35 -2.15
C HIS A 308 -2.42 -18.72 -2.35
N ASN A 309 -1.69 -19.14 -3.39
CA ASN A 309 -0.37 -18.58 -3.70
C ASN A 309 -0.46 -17.12 -4.18
N GLY A 310 -1.46 -16.80 -5.01
CA GLY A 310 -1.69 -15.43 -5.47
C GLY A 310 -1.99 -14.46 -4.34
N LEU A 311 -2.86 -14.85 -3.41
CA LEU A 311 -3.25 -13.98 -2.28
C LEU A 311 -2.13 -13.87 -1.23
N ASN A 312 -1.48 -14.99 -0.85
CA ASN A 312 -0.31 -14.97 0.04
C ASN A 312 0.82 -14.13 -0.56
N GLY A 313 1.11 -14.33 -1.85
CA GLY A 313 2.10 -13.54 -2.58
C GLY A 313 1.76 -12.06 -2.63
N ALA A 314 0.50 -11.70 -2.90
CA ALA A 314 0.05 -10.33 -2.97
C ALA A 314 0.19 -9.61 -1.61
N ILE A 315 -0.22 -10.23 -0.51
CA ILE A 315 -0.10 -9.67 0.83
C ILE A 315 1.38 -9.49 1.21
N PHE A 316 2.20 -10.51 0.98
CA PHE A 316 3.64 -10.43 1.22
C PHE A 316 4.29 -9.32 0.36
N TYR A 317 3.88 -9.23 -0.92
CA TYR A 317 4.41 -8.24 -1.83
C TYR A 317 3.95 -6.81 -1.51
N MET A 318 2.76 -6.61 -0.91
CA MET A 318 2.36 -5.30 -0.39
C MET A 318 3.39 -4.76 0.63
N PHE A 319 3.85 -5.62 1.53
CA PHE A 319 4.87 -5.28 2.53
C PHE A 319 6.23 -5.04 1.86
N ALA A 320 6.67 -5.96 1.02
CA ALA A 320 7.93 -5.87 0.28
C ALA A 320 8.02 -4.61 -0.59
N HIS A 321 7.00 -4.34 -1.39
CA HIS A 321 6.92 -3.18 -2.27
C HIS A 321 6.99 -1.86 -1.51
N GLY A 322 6.31 -1.75 -0.35
CA GLY A 322 6.38 -0.56 0.48
C GLY A 322 7.79 -0.24 0.98
N ILE A 323 8.52 -1.26 1.40
CA ILE A 323 9.92 -1.16 1.86
C ILE A 323 10.85 -0.77 0.71
N VAL A 324 10.79 -1.51 -0.40
CA VAL A 324 11.72 -1.34 -1.53
C VAL A 324 11.48 -0.01 -2.25
N THR A 325 10.24 0.28 -2.63
CA THR A 325 9.92 1.51 -3.35
C THR A 325 10.05 2.75 -2.46
N GLY A 326 9.63 2.65 -1.19
CA GLY A 326 9.87 3.71 -0.22
C GLY A 326 11.35 3.96 0.01
N GLY A 327 12.16 2.90 0.09
CA GLY A 327 13.62 2.96 0.15
C GLY A 327 14.24 3.64 -1.07
N LEU A 328 13.76 3.34 -2.28
CA LEU A 328 14.20 4.01 -3.52
C LEU A 328 13.87 5.50 -3.51
N PHE A 329 12.69 5.92 -3.03
CA PHE A 329 12.38 7.34 -2.86
C PHE A 329 13.28 8.02 -1.85
N LEU A 330 13.60 7.37 -0.72
CA LEU A 330 14.55 7.90 0.27
C LEU A 330 15.97 8.01 -0.32
N ALA A 331 16.42 7.01 -1.07
CA ALA A 331 17.70 7.04 -1.75
C ALA A 331 17.76 8.15 -2.82
N ALA A 332 16.70 8.32 -3.62
CA ALA A 332 16.59 9.42 -4.58
C ALA A 332 16.64 10.80 -3.89
N TYR A 333 16.02 10.93 -2.71
CA TYR A 333 16.11 12.16 -1.92
C TYR A 333 17.51 12.45 -1.42
N MET A 334 18.30 11.44 -1.07
CA MET A 334 19.73 11.62 -0.68
C MET A 334 20.54 12.24 -1.82
N LEU A 335 20.26 11.88 -3.08
CA LEU A 335 20.84 12.54 -4.24
C LEU A 335 20.34 13.99 -4.37
N TYR A 336 19.03 14.19 -4.28
CA TYR A 336 18.44 15.52 -4.40
C TYR A 336 18.96 16.51 -3.35
N GLN A 337 19.20 16.08 -2.13
CA GLN A 337 19.77 16.95 -1.09
C GLN A 337 21.12 17.56 -1.44
N ARG A 338 21.88 16.92 -2.33
CA ARG A 338 23.22 17.34 -2.73
C ARG A 338 23.25 18.07 -4.06
N TYR A 339 22.40 17.62 -5.00
CA TYR A 339 22.45 18.07 -6.38
C TYR A 339 21.22 18.88 -6.81
N TYR A 340 20.16 18.91 -6.00
CA TYR A 340 18.90 19.65 -6.26
C TYR A 340 18.19 19.30 -7.57
N THR A 341 18.44 18.11 -8.10
CA THR A 341 17.79 17.60 -9.31
C THR A 341 17.43 16.14 -9.15
N TYR A 342 16.43 15.66 -9.90
CA TYR A 342 16.11 14.23 -10.06
C TYR A 342 16.40 13.75 -11.49
N GLU A 343 17.00 14.58 -12.35
CA GLU A 343 17.33 14.24 -13.74
C GLU A 343 18.40 13.16 -13.79
N ILE A 344 18.06 12.00 -14.41
CA ILE A 344 18.91 10.80 -14.43
C ILE A 344 20.22 11.08 -15.17
N ASP A 345 20.15 11.80 -16.29
CA ASP A 345 21.30 12.08 -17.15
C ASP A 345 22.33 13.02 -16.48
N PHE A 346 21.93 13.75 -15.46
CA PHE A 346 22.81 14.57 -14.65
C PHE A 346 23.82 13.75 -13.84
N TYR A 347 23.40 12.58 -13.37
CA TYR A 347 24.21 11.74 -12.52
C TYR A 347 25.17 10.86 -13.32
N LYS A 348 26.47 10.98 -13.05
CA LYS A 348 27.51 10.16 -13.70
C LYS A 348 28.55 9.77 -12.65
N ASN A 349 29.14 8.57 -12.83
CA ASN A 349 30.26 8.07 -12.04
C ASN A 349 30.01 8.05 -10.53
N LEU A 350 28.77 7.84 -10.07
CA LEU A 350 28.41 7.82 -8.66
C LEU A 350 29.12 6.69 -7.90
N ALA A 351 29.47 5.58 -8.55
CA ALA A 351 30.16 4.46 -7.95
C ALA A 351 31.55 4.88 -7.42
N LYS A 352 32.27 5.74 -8.16
CA LYS A 352 33.55 6.28 -7.73
C LYS A 352 33.39 7.38 -6.66
N LYS A 353 32.34 8.21 -6.78
CA LYS A 353 32.08 9.32 -5.82
C LYS A 353 31.59 8.83 -4.47
N SER A 354 30.77 7.80 -4.42
CA SER A 354 30.22 7.22 -3.19
C SER A 354 29.95 5.72 -3.35
N PRO A 355 30.96 4.87 -3.16
CA PRO A 355 30.84 3.41 -3.33
C PRO A 355 29.75 2.82 -2.42
N LEU A 356 29.68 3.29 -1.17
CA LEU A 356 28.71 2.80 -0.20
C LEU A 356 27.26 3.10 -0.60
N TYR A 357 27.00 4.32 -1.09
CA TYR A 357 25.68 4.66 -1.63
C TYR A 357 25.33 3.79 -2.83
N SER A 358 26.29 3.56 -3.72
CA SER A 358 26.12 2.74 -4.92
C SER A 358 25.76 1.31 -4.56
N LEU A 359 26.39 0.73 -3.55
CA LEU A 359 26.08 -0.61 -3.06
C LEU A 359 24.63 -0.69 -2.56
N PHE A 360 24.22 0.22 -1.67
CA PHE A 360 22.87 0.18 -1.11
C PHE A 360 21.79 0.53 -2.13
N PHE A 361 22.03 1.51 -2.99
CA PHE A 361 21.10 1.78 -4.11
C PHE A 361 20.97 0.57 -5.02
N GLY A 362 22.08 -0.15 -5.27
CA GLY A 362 22.10 -1.40 -6.03
C GLY A 362 21.23 -2.48 -5.38
N ILE A 363 21.29 -2.67 -4.06
CA ILE A 363 20.44 -3.64 -3.34
C ILE A 363 18.97 -3.28 -3.48
N LEU A 364 18.60 -2.02 -3.28
CA LEU A 364 17.22 -1.54 -3.46
C LEU A 364 16.72 -1.74 -4.89
N MET A 365 17.57 -1.39 -5.87
CA MET A 365 17.27 -1.52 -7.29
C MET A 365 17.12 -2.99 -7.71
N LEU A 366 18.03 -3.86 -7.29
CA LEU A 366 17.97 -5.30 -7.59
C LEU A 366 16.75 -5.95 -6.94
N SER A 367 16.37 -5.50 -5.75
CA SER A 367 15.11 -5.94 -5.13
C SER A 367 13.88 -5.44 -5.89
N SER A 368 13.91 -4.22 -6.43
CA SER A 368 12.76 -3.68 -7.19
C SER A 368 12.50 -4.42 -8.50
N ILE A 369 13.47 -5.11 -9.07
CA ILE A 369 13.33 -6.00 -10.23
C ILE A 369 13.13 -7.47 -9.84
N SER A 370 12.81 -7.71 -8.59
CA SER A 370 12.57 -9.05 -8.03
C SER A 370 13.70 -10.05 -8.28
N LEU A 371 14.96 -9.61 -8.01
CA LEU A 371 16.09 -10.53 -8.07
C LEU A 371 15.95 -11.62 -6.99
N PRO A 372 16.21 -12.91 -7.29
CA PRO A 372 16.26 -13.95 -6.26
C PRO A 372 17.09 -13.56 -5.04
N LEU A 373 16.71 -14.03 -3.86
CA LEU A 373 17.25 -13.65 -2.53
C LEU A 373 16.81 -12.25 -2.04
N SER A 374 15.95 -11.56 -2.76
CA SER A 374 15.33 -10.32 -2.29
C SER A 374 13.88 -10.54 -1.85
N ILE A 375 13.42 -9.70 -0.94
CA ILE A 375 12.04 -9.75 -0.42
C ILE A 375 10.99 -9.64 -1.53
N SER A 376 11.23 -8.83 -2.58
CA SER A 376 10.28 -8.65 -3.68
C SER A 376 10.11 -9.91 -4.53
N PHE A 377 11.19 -10.68 -4.71
CA PHE A 377 11.14 -11.92 -5.47
C PHE A 377 10.13 -12.91 -4.88
N VAL A 378 10.13 -13.07 -3.57
CA VAL A 378 9.23 -14.03 -2.89
C VAL A 378 7.77 -13.71 -3.21
N GLY A 379 7.36 -12.45 -3.02
CA GLY A 379 5.98 -12.04 -3.25
C GLY A 379 5.58 -12.14 -4.73
N GLU A 380 6.41 -11.61 -5.63
CA GLU A 380 6.11 -11.61 -7.06
C GLU A 380 6.09 -13.02 -7.65
N PHE A 381 7.01 -13.89 -7.21
CA PHE A 381 7.05 -15.29 -7.62
C PHE A 381 5.77 -16.05 -7.21
N LEU A 382 5.33 -15.88 -5.96
CA LEU A 382 4.09 -16.50 -5.47
C LEU A 382 2.85 -15.98 -6.23
N ILE A 383 2.80 -14.68 -6.55
CA ILE A 383 1.74 -14.11 -7.38
C ILE A 383 1.73 -14.77 -8.76
N LEU A 384 2.87 -14.82 -9.44
CA LEU A 384 2.97 -15.43 -10.78
C LEU A 384 2.63 -16.92 -10.75
N GLN A 385 3.04 -17.64 -9.71
CA GLN A 385 2.65 -19.03 -9.51
C GLN A 385 1.14 -19.20 -9.34
N GLY A 386 0.50 -18.32 -8.54
CA GLY A 386 -0.95 -18.31 -8.37
C GLY A 386 -1.69 -18.04 -9.68
N ILE A 387 -1.22 -17.05 -10.47
CA ILE A 387 -1.79 -16.71 -11.78
C ILE A 387 -1.60 -17.87 -12.77
N ALA A 388 -0.43 -18.50 -12.77
CA ALA A 388 -0.14 -19.64 -13.67
C ALA A 388 -1.07 -20.85 -13.43
N GLY A 389 -1.55 -21.03 -12.20
CA GLY A 389 -2.56 -22.02 -11.85
C GLY A 389 -3.91 -21.79 -12.54
N ILE A 390 -4.22 -20.54 -12.93
CA ILE A 390 -5.44 -20.20 -13.68
C ILE A 390 -5.17 -20.21 -15.18
N SER A 391 -4.12 -19.48 -15.60
CA SER A 391 -3.74 -19.34 -17.01
C SER A 391 -2.26 -19.04 -17.16
N LEU A 392 -1.55 -19.90 -17.88
CA LEU A 392 -0.16 -19.68 -18.20
C LEU A 392 0.04 -18.38 -19.02
N TRP A 393 -0.92 -18.04 -19.90
CA TRP A 393 -0.85 -16.80 -20.70
C TRP A 393 -0.92 -15.55 -19.84
N TYR A 394 -1.77 -15.54 -18.82
CA TYR A 394 -1.83 -14.41 -17.87
C TYR A 394 -0.52 -14.27 -17.09
N ALA A 395 0.06 -15.39 -16.64
CA ALA A 395 1.34 -15.37 -15.94
C ALA A 395 2.49 -14.90 -16.83
N LEU A 396 2.54 -15.32 -18.11
CA LEU A 396 3.54 -14.88 -19.06
C LEU A 396 3.43 -13.37 -19.34
N LEU A 397 2.22 -12.85 -19.56
CA LEU A 397 2.01 -11.42 -19.81
C LEU A 397 2.33 -10.57 -18.56
N ALA A 398 1.92 -11.00 -17.37
CA ALA A 398 2.27 -10.34 -16.13
C ALA A 398 3.78 -10.40 -15.86
N GLY A 399 4.43 -11.54 -16.13
CA GLY A 399 5.87 -11.74 -15.93
C GLY A 399 6.76 -10.85 -16.82
N ILE A 400 6.24 -10.28 -17.90
CA ILE A 400 6.96 -9.29 -18.72
C ILE A 400 7.41 -8.09 -17.89
N VAL A 401 6.71 -7.77 -16.77
CA VAL A 401 7.11 -6.68 -15.86
C VAL A 401 8.51 -6.87 -15.30
N ILE A 402 8.91 -8.10 -14.97
CA ILE A 402 10.25 -8.40 -14.46
C ILE A 402 11.31 -8.07 -15.52
N ILE A 403 11.06 -8.45 -16.77
CA ILE A 403 11.97 -8.20 -17.88
C ILE A 403 12.08 -6.70 -18.15
N LEU A 404 10.96 -6.00 -18.28
CA LEU A 404 10.93 -4.55 -18.49
C LEU A 404 11.58 -3.81 -17.30
N GLY A 405 11.25 -4.22 -16.08
CA GLY A 405 11.84 -3.71 -14.85
C GLY A 405 13.36 -3.83 -14.84
N ALA A 406 13.87 -5.02 -15.17
CA ALA A 406 15.30 -5.26 -15.28
C ALA A 406 15.96 -4.34 -16.34
N ILE A 407 15.34 -4.21 -17.53
CA ILE A 407 15.88 -3.38 -18.59
C ILE A 407 16.03 -1.92 -18.16
N TYR A 408 14.97 -1.27 -17.66
CA TYR A 408 15.06 0.16 -17.32
C TYR A 408 15.87 0.40 -16.04
N MET A 409 15.74 -0.41 -15.01
CA MET A 409 16.46 -0.23 -13.75
C MET A 409 17.98 -0.47 -13.90
N LEU A 410 18.39 -1.55 -14.58
CA LEU A 410 19.79 -1.82 -14.83
C LEU A 410 20.42 -0.76 -15.75
N ASN A 411 19.67 -0.29 -16.78
CA ASN A 411 20.14 0.78 -17.65
C ASN A 411 20.40 2.09 -16.87
N ILE A 412 19.50 2.46 -15.97
CA ILE A 412 19.66 3.63 -15.12
C ILE A 412 20.84 3.45 -14.16
N TYR A 413 20.93 2.32 -13.51
CA TYR A 413 22.02 2.03 -12.60
C TYR A 413 23.37 2.12 -13.30
N ARG A 414 23.48 1.52 -14.50
CA ARG A 414 24.68 1.64 -15.33
C ARG A 414 24.98 3.10 -15.67
N ASN A 415 23.98 3.86 -16.11
CA ASN A 415 24.16 5.24 -16.58
C ASN A 415 24.55 6.20 -15.44
N MET A 416 23.92 6.09 -14.28
CA MET A 416 24.18 6.97 -13.13
C MET A 416 25.48 6.62 -12.40
N PHE A 417 25.81 5.33 -12.29
CA PHE A 417 26.87 4.88 -11.41
C PHE A 417 28.19 4.59 -12.12
N PHE A 418 28.17 4.15 -13.38
CA PHE A 418 29.37 3.67 -14.07
C PHE A 418 29.74 4.46 -15.33
N PHE A 419 28.86 5.28 -15.88
CA PHE A 419 29.23 6.09 -17.04
C PHE A 419 30.23 7.19 -16.64
N PRO A 420 31.28 7.43 -17.45
CA PRO A 420 32.25 8.45 -17.18
C PRO A 420 31.64 9.85 -17.22
N GLN A 421 32.11 10.71 -16.34
CA GLN A 421 31.74 12.11 -16.31
C GLN A 421 32.74 12.89 -17.19
N ILE A 422 32.22 13.81 -18.02
CA ILE A 422 33.03 14.62 -18.93
C ILE A 422 33.67 15.81 -18.18
N GLN A 423 32.99 16.31 -17.15
CA GLN A 423 33.49 17.40 -16.28
C GLN A 423 33.52 16.95 -14.82
N GLU A 424 34.57 17.30 -14.10
CA GLU A 424 34.65 16.99 -12.66
C GLU A 424 33.71 17.87 -11.84
N ASP A 425 32.69 17.27 -11.25
CA ASP A 425 31.89 17.92 -10.21
C ASP A 425 32.71 18.00 -8.91
N LYS A 426 32.79 19.18 -8.33
CA LYS A 426 33.42 19.43 -7.03
C LYS A 426 32.55 19.01 -5.84
N VAL A 427 31.34 18.48 -6.08
CA VAL A 427 30.42 18.12 -5.00
C VAL A 427 30.82 16.76 -4.42
N GLU A 428 31.29 16.77 -3.17
CA GLU A 428 31.53 15.57 -2.41
C GLU A 428 30.23 14.87 -2.06
N PHE A 429 30.10 13.59 -2.44
CA PHE A 429 28.97 12.75 -2.07
C PHE A 429 29.32 11.91 -0.83
N LYS A 430 29.21 12.53 0.34
CA LYS A 430 29.35 11.83 1.63
C LYS A 430 27.98 11.57 2.25
N LEU A 431 27.72 10.32 2.64
CA LEU A 431 26.52 9.94 3.39
C LEU A 431 26.66 10.37 4.86
N SER A 432 25.58 10.89 5.44
CA SER A 432 25.48 11.11 6.88
C SER A 432 25.29 9.78 7.62
N LYS A 433 25.53 9.77 8.93
CA LYS A 433 25.34 8.57 9.78
C LYS A 433 23.86 8.10 9.75
N SER A 434 22.91 9.02 9.72
CA SER A 434 21.48 8.71 9.65
C SER A 434 21.09 8.08 8.31
N GLU A 435 21.64 8.58 7.18
CA GLU A 435 21.41 7.99 5.87
C GLU A 435 21.99 6.57 5.76
N ILE A 436 23.20 6.37 6.29
CA ILE A 436 23.83 5.05 6.34
C ILE A 436 22.98 4.08 7.16
N PHE A 437 22.51 4.50 8.33
CA PHE A 437 21.65 3.69 9.18
C PHE A 437 20.37 3.26 8.44
N VAL A 438 19.69 4.19 7.77
CA VAL A 438 18.46 3.91 7.01
C VAL A 438 18.74 2.91 5.89
N LEU A 439 19.81 3.10 5.12
CA LEU A 439 20.16 2.22 4.00
C LEU A 439 20.57 0.81 4.47
N ILE A 440 21.31 0.71 5.57
CA ILE A 440 21.67 -0.59 6.17
C ILE A 440 20.40 -1.32 6.62
N LEU A 441 19.53 -0.65 7.37
CA LEU A 441 18.32 -1.29 7.91
C LEU A 441 17.41 -1.80 6.80
N LEU A 442 17.16 -0.99 5.76
CA LEU A 442 16.38 -1.40 4.59
C LEU A 442 17.03 -2.60 3.88
N SER A 443 18.35 -2.57 3.67
CA SER A 443 19.08 -3.67 3.01
C SER A 443 19.03 -4.97 3.81
N VAL A 444 19.15 -4.89 5.13
CA VAL A 444 19.06 -6.06 6.02
C VAL A 444 17.64 -6.65 5.94
N ILE A 445 16.60 -5.84 6.00
CA ILE A 445 15.21 -6.30 5.90
C ILE A 445 14.97 -6.97 4.54
N ILE A 446 15.45 -6.37 3.45
CA ILE A 446 15.29 -6.89 2.09
C ILE A 446 15.93 -8.27 1.93
N ILE A 447 17.15 -8.43 2.40
CA ILE A 447 17.89 -9.68 2.27
C ILE A 447 17.36 -10.73 3.24
N TYR A 448 17.09 -10.35 4.49
CA TYR A 448 16.60 -11.29 5.51
C TYR A 448 15.28 -11.94 5.09
N PHE A 449 14.26 -11.16 4.73
CA PHE A 449 12.97 -11.70 4.31
C PHE A 449 12.99 -12.26 2.88
N GLY A 450 14.01 -11.96 2.09
CA GLY A 450 14.26 -12.64 0.82
C GLY A 450 14.79 -14.07 0.99
N ILE A 451 15.51 -14.33 2.09
CA ILE A 451 16.08 -15.66 2.42
C ILE A 451 15.15 -16.46 3.34
N ALA A 452 14.52 -15.82 4.32
CA ALA A 452 13.67 -16.43 5.34
C ALA A 452 12.26 -15.81 5.34
N PRO A 453 11.45 -16.04 4.29
CA PRO A 453 10.10 -15.45 4.20
C PRO A 453 9.06 -16.18 5.05
N SER A 454 9.35 -17.40 5.54
CA SER A 454 8.41 -18.27 6.24
C SER A 454 7.75 -17.60 7.43
N PHE A 455 8.52 -16.81 8.20
CA PHE A 455 8.00 -16.12 9.37
C PHE A 455 6.78 -15.21 9.06
N ILE A 456 6.80 -14.52 7.93
CA ILE A 456 5.68 -13.68 7.48
C ILE A 456 4.60 -14.53 6.82
N LEU A 457 5.00 -15.46 5.94
CA LEU A 457 4.08 -16.25 5.12
C LEU A 457 3.21 -17.19 5.97
N GLU A 458 3.74 -17.81 7.00
CA GLU A 458 2.98 -18.67 7.90
C GLU A 458 1.85 -17.91 8.59
N GLN A 459 2.14 -16.75 9.19
CA GLN A 459 1.12 -15.94 9.85
C GLN A 459 0.06 -15.37 8.89
N ILE A 460 0.45 -15.03 7.66
CA ILE A 460 -0.48 -14.54 6.63
C ILE A 460 -1.36 -15.68 6.12
N SER A 461 -0.80 -16.87 5.93
CA SER A 461 -1.50 -18.02 5.35
C SER A 461 -2.75 -18.41 6.13
N ASP A 462 -2.73 -18.34 7.45
CA ASP A 462 -3.90 -18.61 8.29
C ASP A 462 -5.04 -17.63 8.03
N ASN A 463 -4.72 -16.35 7.89
CA ASN A 463 -5.73 -15.35 7.54
C ASN A 463 -6.25 -15.52 6.11
N VAL A 464 -5.40 -15.93 5.17
CA VAL A 464 -5.81 -16.25 3.80
C VAL A 464 -6.79 -17.42 3.79
N ASN A 465 -6.55 -18.48 4.58
CA ASN A 465 -7.47 -19.60 4.72
C ASN A 465 -8.86 -19.15 5.20
N VAL A 466 -8.92 -18.28 6.23
CA VAL A 466 -10.19 -17.72 6.73
C VAL A 466 -10.94 -16.95 5.64
N ILE A 467 -10.22 -16.18 4.80
CA ILE A 467 -10.83 -15.45 3.68
C ILE A 467 -11.44 -16.43 2.68
N PHE A 468 -10.72 -17.49 2.31
CA PHE A 468 -11.23 -18.52 1.38
C PHE A 468 -12.44 -19.25 1.94
N GLU A 469 -12.42 -19.64 3.22
CA GLU A 469 -13.57 -20.27 3.90
C GLU A 469 -14.80 -19.34 3.87
N THR A 470 -14.61 -18.05 4.14
CA THR A 470 -15.70 -17.06 4.08
C THR A 470 -16.26 -16.94 2.66
N MET A 471 -15.41 -16.89 1.64
CA MET A 471 -15.83 -16.83 0.24
C MET A 471 -16.60 -18.08 -0.17
N GLN A 472 -16.12 -19.27 0.17
CA GLN A 472 -16.80 -20.53 -0.13
C GLN A 472 -18.17 -20.61 0.55
N MET A 473 -18.24 -20.21 1.81
CA MET A 473 -19.50 -20.15 2.54
C MET A 473 -20.52 -19.24 1.85
N LYS A 474 -20.12 -18.04 1.40
CA LYS A 474 -20.99 -17.10 0.69
C LYS A 474 -21.42 -17.62 -0.67
N ASN A 475 -20.54 -18.28 -1.44
CA ASN A 475 -20.87 -18.89 -2.73
C ASN A 475 -21.88 -20.02 -2.57
N ASN A 476 -21.71 -20.90 -1.58
CA ASN A 476 -22.64 -22.01 -1.31
C ASN A 476 -24.05 -21.50 -0.96
N ILE A 477 -24.15 -20.40 -0.21
CA ILE A 477 -25.44 -19.76 0.11
C ILE A 477 -26.12 -19.24 -1.16
N LEU A 478 -25.37 -18.60 -2.05
CA LEU A 478 -25.85 -18.10 -3.34
C LEU A 478 -26.39 -19.21 -4.23
N GLU A 479 -25.65 -20.31 -4.37
CA GLU A 479 -26.08 -21.46 -5.17
C GLU A 479 -27.37 -22.09 -4.61
N ASN A 480 -27.45 -22.25 -3.29
CA ASN A 480 -28.66 -22.74 -2.64
C ASN A 480 -29.86 -21.81 -2.86
N GLN A 481 -29.65 -20.49 -2.79
CA GLN A 481 -30.72 -19.54 -3.05
C GLN A 481 -31.19 -19.59 -4.50
N LYS A 482 -30.31 -19.67 -5.49
CA LYS A 482 -30.63 -19.86 -6.91
C LYS A 482 -31.46 -21.13 -7.14
N ILE A 483 -31.15 -22.23 -6.45
CA ILE A 483 -31.91 -23.46 -6.52
C ILE A 483 -33.33 -23.24 -5.95
N ILE A 484 -33.46 -22.63 -4.78
CA ILE A 484 -34.76 -22.33 -4.15
C ILE A 484 -35.62 -21.45 -5.06
N ASP A 485 -35.04 -20.40 -5.63
CA ASP A 485 -35.75 -19.46 -6.51
C ASP A 485 -36.19 -20.16 -7.82
N SER A 486 -35.34 -21.03 -8.38
CA SER A 486 -35.70 -21.85 -9.55
C SER A 486 -36.88 -22.82 -9.28
N VAL A 487 -36.93 -23.39 -8.07
CA VAL A 487 -38.03 -24.29 -7.64
C VAL A 487 -39.32 -23.51 -7.38
N ARG A 488 -39.21 -22.25 -6.93
CA ARG A 488 -40.37 -21.39 -6.68
C ARG A 488 -40.93 -20.71 -7.93
N GLY A 489 -40.26 -20.83 -9.09
CA GLY A 489 -40.68 -20.26 -10.36
C GLY A 489 -40.58 -18.73 -10.46
N LEU A 490 -39.66 -18.16 -9.68
CA LEU A 490 -39.33 -16.73 -9.67
C LEU A 490 -38.14 -16.43 -10.57
#